data_863fa90f4d80be0f8da4ea28d7b678a5
#
_entry.id   863fa90f4d80be0f8da4ea28d7b678a5
#
_cell.length_a   1.000
_cell.length_b   1.000
_cell.length_c   1.000
_cell.angle_alpha   90.00
_cell.angle_beta   90.00
_cell.angle_gamma   90.00
#
_symmetry.space_group_name_H-M   'P 1'
#
loop_
_entity.id
_entity.type
_entity.pdbx_description
1 polymer ?
#
loop_
_entity_poly.entity_id
_entity_poly.type
_entity_poly.pdbx_seq_one_letter_code
_entity_poly.pdbx_strand_id
1 'polypeptide(L)'
;MPNYSPNEVSTMTRIRSLLVLLALTVTLSAVAQEFPKYGKPVDIPIYLSATFGELRPNHLHAGLDIKTQGVEGKKIYAVADGYVSRIGVSPYGYGTVLYITHYDGYTSVYAHLQRFSGPIAKYVKQYQYKHKKYTSQIYPEKDKFPIKKGDLIAYSGNSGGSGGPHLHFEIRHTVSEKPVNPMYFGYKIEDDVRPIIQGVAVYPLGDEATLEGDIKPLYYSVTGDEKGKYSLNDGSYVHGNGEIAFGIRTYDQVGTSTNKNGPYLYELFLDDVLAFQVEADSFSYSEPRYVNSLLDYRHYKQKKTSYVRTETDPFNKLHMIEVKNGTVLVEEGDTVNVCCKISDYVGNRSQVKFKLVGTAPVEVERPMHRRSEYFVKADGSQNSDITIEDFNVSMEKGTLFRDEWIQTGQRDERGCCSRIYRFGDEELTTFKKFTVRIRPNEKWASDSRLYIANIDKDGKVSSLGGKMKNGCMEVNTYTMGEYTIKVDSVAPTVKASNFKDGQSVSTLKSLRFKISDDMTGIETYDIYLDDVWVLGQYDAKNALLYYEFDEKIKKGTNNVKVVVTDGVGNKKTLKMKVVY
;
A
#
# COMPACT_ATOMS: atom_id res chain seq x y z
N MET A 1 28.13 -46.80 38.04
CA MET A 1 27.77 -45.47 38.51
C MET A 1 29.03 -44.83 39.10
N PRO A 2 29.59 -43.76 38.57
CA PRO A 2 30.72 -43.08 39.15
C PRO A 2 30.27 -42.22 40.34
N ASN A 3 30.85 -42.44 41.52
CA ASN A 3 30.67 -41.64 42.71
C ASN A 3 31.44 -40.32 42.56
N TYR A 4 30.73 -39.21 42.41
CA TYR A 4 31.30 -37.87 42.54
C TYR A 4 31.38 -37.45 43.99
N SER A 5 32.50 -36.85 44.41
CA SER A 5 32.71 -36.35 45.76
C SER A 5 31.88 -35.07 45.99
N PRO A 6 31.49 -34.77 47.24
CA PRO A 6 30.70 -33.57 47.58
C PRO A 6 31.34 -32.24 47.15
N ASN A 7 32.64 -32.19 46.99
CA ASN A 7 33.37 -30.99 46.58
C ASN A 7 33.25 -30.66 45.09
N GLU A 8 33.09 -31.69 44.21
CA GLU A 8 32.93 -31.48 42.75
C GLU A 8 31.52 -30.92 42.40
N VAL A 9 30.49 -31.34 43.13
CA VAL A 9 29.12 -30.80 42.96
C VAL A 9 29.05 -29.33 43.33
N SER A 10 29.74 -28.91 44.42
CA SER A 10 29.81 -27.51 44.86
C SER A 10 30.55 -26.62 43.83
N THR A 11 31.60 -27.13 43.20
CA THR A 11 32.36 -26.38 42.19
C THR A 11 31.57 -26.24 40.86
N MET A 12 30.87 -27.27 40.40
CA MET A 12 30.00 -27.20 39.23
C MET A 12 28.80 -26.24 39.44
N THR A 13 28.21 -26.22 40.60
CA THR A 13 27.12 -25.27 40.94
C THR A 13 27.63 -23.85 40.96
N ARG A 14 28.82 -23.58 41.51
CA ARG A 14 29.43 -22.24 41.50
C ARG A 14 29.82 -21.77 40.08
N ILE A 15 30.31 -22.65 39.22
CA ILE A 15 30.65 -22.32 37.83
C ILE A 15 29.36 -22.02 37.05
N ARG A 16 28.28 -22.79 37.22
CA ARG A 16 26.99 -22.51 36.60
C ARG A 16 26.40 -21.18 37.08
N SER A 17 26.50 -20.88 38.39
CA SER A 17 26.04 -19.59 38.92
C SER A 17 26.89 -18.41 38.43
N LEU A 18 28.20 -18.59 38.25
CA LEU A 18 29.08 -17.56 37.69
C LEU A 18 28.85 -17.34 36.17
N LEU A 19 28.55 -18.39 35.41
CA LEU A 19 28.18 -18.27 33.99
C LEU A 19 26.81 -17.62 33.81
N VAL A 20 25.84 -17.89 34.66
CA VAL A 20 24.54 -17.21 34.68
C VAL A 20 24.70 -15.75 35.10
N LEU A 21 25.55 -15.42 36.08
CA LEU A 21 25.83 -14.02 36.46
C LEU A 21 26.61 -13.30 35.32
N LEU A 22 27.54 -13.95 34.63
CA LEU A 22 28.26 -13.35 33.50
C LEU A 22 27.36 -13.17 32.28
N ALA A 23 26.37 -14.04 32.07
CA ALA A 23 25.35 -13.88 31.03
C ALA A 23 24.35 -12.75 31.36
N LEU A 24 24.10 -12.48 32.66
CA LEU A 24 23.24 -11.36 33.08
C LEU A 24 23.96 -9.99 33.12
N THR A 25 25.31 -9.96 33.06
CA THR A 25 26.07 -8.71 32.98
C THR A 25 26.45 -8.30 31.57
N VAL A 26 26.18 -9.10 30.56
CA VAL A 26 26.01 -8.62 29.18
C VAL A 26 24.62 -7.99 29.09
N THR A 27 24.40 -6.94 29.87
CA THR A 27 23.41 -5.94 29.45
C THR A 27 23.88 -5.50 28.10
N LEU A 28 23.21 -5.97 27.03
CA LEU A 28 23.17 -5.24 25.80
C LEU A 28 22.76 -3.82 26.21
N SER A 29 23.72 -2.93 26.29
CA SER A 29 23.49 -1.53 26.09
C SER A 29 23.00 -1.49 24.64
N ALA A 30 21.70 -1.69 24.43
CA ALA A 30 21.05 -1.20 23.25
C ALA A 30 21.40 0.29 23.28
N VAL A 31 22.44 0.68 22.53
CA VAL A 31 22.72 2.08 22.25
C VAL A 31 21.45 2.53 21.57
N ALA A 32 20.60 3.22 22.31
CA ALA A 32 19.38 3.79 21.77
C ALA A 32 19.85 4.60 20.56
N GLN A 33 19.42 4.23 19.37
CA GLN A 33 19.80 4.91 18.14
C GLN A 33 19.35 6.37 18.28
N GLU A 34 20.29 7.29 18.45
CA GLU A 34 19.98 8.71 18.57
C GLU A 34 19.71 9.26 17.17
N PHE A 35 18.46 9.57 16.89
CA PHE A 35 18.05 10.15 15.61
C PHE A 35 18.36 11.67 15.59
N PRO A 36 18.81 12.22 14.45
CA PRO A 36 19.05 13.64 14.32
C PRO A 36 17.74 14.44 14.43
N LYS A 37 17.81 15.66 15.00
CA LYS A 37 16.65 16.56 15.10
C LYS A 37 16.51 17.41 13.86
N TYR A 38 15.46 17.18 13.10
CA TYR A 38 15.16 17.88 11.85
C TYR A 38 14.32 19.15 12.04
N GLY A 39 14.36 20.03 11.06
CA GLY A 39 13.49 21.21 10.96
C GLY A 39 12.08 20.83 10.52
N LYS A 40 11.14 21.77 10.66
CA LYS A 40 9.78 21.56 10.15
C LYS A 40 9.75 21.67 8.62
N PRO A 41 9.08 20.75 7.91
CA PRO A 41 8.93 20.84 6.46
C PRO A 41 7.92 21.92 6.02
N VAL A 42 7.12 22.46 6.94
CA VAL A 42 6.12 23.51 6.73
C VAL A 42 6.20 24.55 7.84
N ASP A 43 5.79 25.79 7.57
CA ASP A 43 5.77 26.91 8.52
C ASP A 43 4.41 27.09 9.24
N ILE A 44 3.57 26.06 9.20
CA ILE A 44 2.28 25.99 9.88
C ILE A 44 2.31 24.90 10.98
N PRO A 45 1.37 24.89 11.93
CA PRO A 45 1.22 23.79 12.88
C PRO A 45 1.05 22.45 12.15
N ILE A 46 1.72 21.42 12.62
CA ILE A 46 1.67 20.07 12.04
C ILE A 46 0.44 19.36 12.56
N TYR A 47 -0.55 19.17 11.68
CA TYR A 47 -1.71 18.30 11.89
C TYR A 47 -1.66 17.17 10.85
N LEU A 48 -1.90 15.95 11.30
CA LEU A 48 -1.82 14.77 10.42
C LEU A 48 -3.19 14.38 9.86
N SER A 49 -3.18 13.91 8.62
CA SER A 49 -4.29 13.19 8.00
C SER A 49 -3.98 11.69 7.84
N ALA A 50 -2.72 11.30 7.96
CA ALA A 50 -2.26 9.92 8.06
C ALA A 50 -0.92 9.84 8.77
N THR A 51 -0.69 8.74 9.51
CA THR A 51 0.53 8.42 10.26
C THR A 51 1.43 7.45 9.51
N PHE A 52 2.69 7.34 9.94
CA PHE A 52 3.63 6.36 9.41
C PHE A 52 3.21 4.93 9.78
N GLY A 53 3.47 3.97 8.89
CA GLY A 53 3.20 2.55 9.14
C GLY A 53 1.72 2.16 9.08
N GLU A 54 0.82 3.09 8.75
CA GLU A 54 -0.61 2.83 8.63
C GLU A 54 -0.88 1.65 7.70
N LEU A 55 -1.57 0.64 8.25
CA LEU A 55 -1.84 -0.63 7.55
C LEU A 55 -2.97 -0.42 6.55
N ARG A 56 -2.65 -0.32 5.28
CA ARG A 56 -3.61 -0.17 4.18
C ARG A 56 -3.59 -1.40 3.29
N PRO A 57 -4.72 -1.84 2.73
CA PRO A 57 -4.71 -2.93 1.75
C PRO A 57 -3.71 -2.66 0.63
N ASN A 58 -2.82 -3.64 0.39
CA ASN A 58 -1.75 -3.64 -0.59
C ASN A 58 -0.52 -2.76 -0.30
N HIS A 59 -0.51 -1.91 0.71
CA HIS A 59 0.65 -1.08 1.04
C HIS A 59 0.62 -0.56 2.48
N LEU A 60 1.80 -0.21 2.97
CA LEU A 60 2.01 0.54 4.20
C LEU A 60 2.19 2.01 3.87
N HIS A 61 1.71 2.90 4.71
CA HIS A 61 1.93 4.33 4.54
C HIS A 61 3.36 4.69 4.96
N ALA A 62 4.15 5.23 4.02
CA ALA A 62 5.60 5.38 4.19
C ALA A 62 6.04 6.70 4.84
N GLY A 63 5.11 7.54 5.27
CA GLY A 63 5.43 8.87 5.80
C GLY A 63 4.37 9.44 6.71
N LEU A 64 4.39 10.75 6.86
CA LEU A 64 3.35 11.55 7.49
C LEU A 64 2.61 12.35 6.43
N ASP A 65 1.28 12.30 6.41
CA ASP A 65 0.48 13.20 5.59
C ASP A 65 0.13 14.45 6.39
N ILE A 66 0.88 15.52 6.14
CA ILE A 66 0.74 16.80 6.86
C ILE A 66 -0.30 17.66 6.18
N LYS A 67 -1.37 18.02 6.90
CA LYS A 67 -2.44 18.88 6.40
C LYS A 67 -1.92 20.27 6.05
N THR A 68 -2.35 20.78 4.89
CA THR A 68 -2.02 22.12 4.40
C THR A 68 -3.21 23.07 4.46
N GLN A 69 -4.06 22.91 5.46
CA GLN A 69 -5.27 23.72 5.68
C GLN A 69 -6.29 23.65 4.54
N GLY A 70 -6.33 22.51 3.82
CA GLY A 70 -7.25 22.28 2.69
C GLY A 70 -6.87 23.04 1.40
N VAL A 71 -5.71 23.68 1.33
CA VAL A 71 -5.26 24.48 0.18
C VAL A 71 -3.90 24.04 -0.33
N GLU A 72 -3.69 24.23 -1.62
CA GLU A 72 -2.38 24.09 -2.25
C GLU A 72 -1.53 25.36 -2.10
N GLY A 73 -0.24 25.28 -2.38
CA GLY A 73 0.67 26.44 -2.45
C GLY A 73 1.31 26.86 -1.13
N LYS A 74 1.15 26.08 -0.03
CA LYS A 74 1.93 26.32 1.19
C LYS A 74 3.42 26.08 0.92
N LYS A 75 4.29 26.92 1.49
CA LYS A 75 5.73 26.82 1.35
C LYS A 75 6.25 25.54 2.01
N ILE A 76 7.13 24.84 1.31
CA ILE A 76 7.79 23.62 1.77
C ILE A 76 9.27 23.88 1.91
N TYR A 77 9.82 23.53 3.07
CA TYR A 77 11.20 23.81 3.46
C TYR A 77 12.01 22.53 3.66
N ALA A 78 13.30 22.62 3.36
CA ALA A 78 14.25 21.56 3.64
C ALA A 78 14.43 21.36 5.15
N VAL A 79 14.35 20.12 5.63
CA VAL A 79 14.40 19.81 7.06
C VAL A 79 15.81 19.76 7.63
N ALA A 80 16.84 19.57 6.77
CA ALA A 80 18.26 19.54 7.13
C ALA A 80 19.12 19.92 5.93
N ASP A 81 20.43 20.17 6.16
CA ASP A 81 21.42 20.39 5.13
C ASP A 81 21.59 19.14 4.26
N GLY A 82 21.84 19.33 2.96
CA GLY A 82 22.01 18.22 2.03
C GLY A 82 22.07 18.68 0.57
N TYR A 83 21.61 17.83 -0.33
CA TYR A 83 21.52 18.12 -1.76
C TYR A 83 20.34 17.37 -2.39
N VAL A 84 19.79 17.92 -3.48
CA VAL A 84 18.73 17.25 -4.24
C VAL A 84 19.30 16.04 -4.96
N SER A 85 18.89 14.85 -4.56
CA SER A 85 19.37 13.58 -5.13
C SER A 85 18.43 12.98 -6.19
N ARG A 86 17.13 13.29 -6.11
CA ARG A 86 16.14 12.79 -7.07
C ARG A 86 14.96 13.75 -7.19
N ILE A 87 14.44 13.89 -8.42
CA ILE A 87 13.24 14.68 -8.72
C ILE A 87 12.31 13.81 -9.56
N GLY A 88 11.06 13.69 -9.15
CA GLY A 88 10.03 12.93 -9.88
C GLY A 88 8.86 13.81 -10.27
N VAL A 89 8.32 13.58 -11.47
CA VAL A 89 7.04 14.15 -11.93
C VAL A 89 6.23 13.02 -12.57
N SER A 90 5.04 12.77 -12.06
CA SER A 90 4.15 11.71 -12.56
C SER A 90 2.68 12.11 -12.39
N PRO A 91 1.77 11.67 -13.26
CA PRO A 91 0.33 11.81 -13.03
C PRO A 91 -0.21 10.83 -11.96
N TYR A 92 0.63 9.92 -11.45
CA TYR A 92 0.27 8.84 -10.52
C TYR A 92 1.20 8.81 -9.30
N GLY A 93 0.83 8.04 -8.28
CA GLY A 93 1.63 7.80 -7.09
C GLY A 93 2.00 9.10 -6.36
N TYR A 94 3.27 9.34 -6.11
CA TYR A 94 3.77 10.56 -5.43
C TYR A 94 3.53 11.87 -6.20
N GLY A 95 3.10 11.81 -7.45
CA GLY A 95 2.92 13.02 -8.26
C GLY A 95 4.23 13.75 -8.54
N THR A 96 4.28 15.03 -8.17
CA THR A 96 5.49 15.84 -8.16
C THR A 96 6.19 15.63 -6.82
N VAL A 97 7.45 15.13 -6.85
CA VAL A 97 8.18 14.69 -5.66
C VAL A 97 9.63 15.11 -5.70
N LEU A 98 10.16 15.51 -4.54
CA LEU A 98 11.56 15.91 -4.34
C LEU A 98 12.21 15.04 -3.27
N TYR A 99 13.44 14.60 -3.52
CA TYR A 99 14.28 13.85 -2.57
C TYR A 99 15.51 14.68 -2.25
N ILE A 100 15.79 14.86 -0.96
CA ILE A 100 16.99 15.55 -0.47
C ILE A 100 17.77 14.56 0.37
N THR A 101 18.98 14.25 -0.07
CA THR A 101 19.91 13.41 0.67
C THR A 101 20.73 14.29 1.62
N HIS A 102 20.66 13.94 2.91
CA HIS A 102 21.36 14.64 3.99
C HIS A 102 22.72 14.00 4.29
N TYR A 103 23.59 14.72 5.01
CA TYR A 103 24.95 14.26 5.31
C TYR A 103 25.03 13.31 6.51
N ASP A 104 23.90 13.08 7.19
CA ASP A 104 23.74 12.19 8.35
C ASP A 104 23.26 10.77 8.01
N GLY A 105 23.18 10.42 6.71
CA GLY A 105 22.79 9.08 6.24
C GLY A 105 21.30 8.90 5.99
N TYR A 106 20.50 9.97 6.06
CA TYR A 106 19.08 9.96 5.77
C TYR A 106 18.72 10.76 4.51
N THR A 107 17.58 10.47 3.94
CA THR A 107 17.00 11.18 2.79
C THR A 107 15.56 11.57 3.13
N SER A 108 15.24 12.87 3.03
CA SER A 108 13.87 13.35 3.15
C SER A 108 13.15 13.35 1.80
N VAL A 109 11.86 13.01 1.79
CA VAL A 109 11.02 12.95 0.60
C VAL A 109 9.81 13.85 0.79
N TYR A 110 9.53 14.67 -0.20
CA TYR A 110 8.44 15.64 -0.21
C TYR A 110 7.58 15.37 -1.44
N ALA A 111 6.37 14.85 -1.25
CA ALA A 111 5.52 14.43 -2.35
C ALA A 111 4.18 15.19 -2.41
N HIS A 112 3.40 14.90 -3.45
CA HIS A 112 2.16 15.56 -3.83
C HIS A 112 2.31 17.08 -4.04
N LEU A 113 3.52 17.52 -4.39
CA LEU A 113 3.83 18.93 -4.57
C LEU A 113 3.05 19.55 -5.74
N GLN A 114 2.72 20.85 -5.62
CA GLN A 114 2.14 21.62 -6.71
C GLN A 114 3.25 21.98 -7.74
N ARG A 115 4.37 22.47 -7.24
CA ARG A 115 5.54 22.88 -8.05
C ARG A 115 6.80 22.94 -7.20
N PHE A 116 7.94 22.85 -7.85
CA PHE A 116 9.24 23.14 -7.25
C PHE A 116 9.50 24.64 -7.14
N SER A 117 10.50 25.02 -6.35
CA SER A 117 10.94 26.41 -6.18
C SER A 117 12.21 26.70 -6.98
N GLY A 118 12.40 27.97 -7.36
CA GLY A 118 13.65 28.54 -7.88
C GLY A 118 14.35 27.77 -9.01
N PRO A 119 15.66 27.48 -8.83
CA PRO A 119 16.47 26.80 -9.87
C PRO A 119 15.98 25.38 -10.19
N ILE A 120 15.41 24.66 -9.20
CA ILE A 120 14.90 23.30 -9.38
C ILE A 120 13.76 23.32 -10.40
N ALA A 121 12.79 24.24 -10.25
CA ALA A 121 11.65 24.37 -11.17
C ALA A 121 12.11 24.64 -12.62
N LYS A 122 13.07 25.56 -12.79
CA LYS A 122 13.64 25.87 -14.11
C LYS A 122 14.32 24.65 -14.75
N TYR A 123 15.10 23.93 -13.97
CA TYR A 123 15.81 22.74 -14.44
C TYR A 123 14.85 21.62 -14.88
N VAL A 124 13.82 21.35 -14.10
CA VAL A 124 12.80 20.34 -14.43
C VAL A 124 12.05 20.72 -15.72
N LYS A 125 11.62 22.00 -15.85
CA LYS A 125 10.95 22.48 -17.07
C LYS A 125 11.85 22.33 -18.31
N GLN A 126 13.13 22.70 -18.21
CA GLN A 126 14.10 22.52 -19.29
C GLN A 126 14.30 21.04 -19.66
N TYR A 127 14.38 20.16 -18.66
CA TYR A 127 14.48 18.71 -18.87
C TYR A 127 13.25 18.18 -19.62
N GLN A 128 12.04 18.54 -19.19
CA GLN A 128 10.78 18.11 -19.80
C GLN A 128 10.66 18.59 -21.26
N TYR A 129 11.02 19.84 -21.56
CA TYR A 129 11.06 20.35 -22.94
C TYR A 129 12.10 19.65 -23.81
N LYS A 130 13.31 19.42 -23.27
CA LYS A 130 14.38 18.69 -23.98
C LYS A 130 13.94 17.28 -24.39
N HIS A 131 13.22 16.56 -23.51
CA HIS A 131 12.81 15.19 -23.72
C HIS A 131 11.38 15.06 -24.27
N LYS A 132 10.66 16.17 -24.41
CA LYS A 132 9.24 16.22 -24.84
C LYS A 132 8.37 15.25 -24.04
N LYS A 133 8.49 15.29 -22.70
CA LYS A 133 7.74 14.43 -21.78
C LYS A 133 7.37 15.18 -20.51
N TYR A 134 6.12 15.04 -20.05
CA TYR A 134 5.69 15.51 -18.73
C TYR A 134 6.27 14.64 -17.63
N THR A 135 6.05 13.32 -17.69
CA THR A 135 6.57 12.38 -16.71
C THR A 135 8.10 12.33 -16.77
N SER A 136 8.73 12.52 -15.60
CA SER A 136 10.18 12.63 -15.51
C SER A 136 10.71 11.99 -14.24
N GLN A 137 11.85 11.30 -14.35
CA GLN A 137 12.68 10.87 -13.23
C GLN A 137 14.09 11.41 -13.49
N ILE A 138 14.52 12.30 -12.63
CA ILE A 138 15.77 13.04 -12.81
C ILE A 138 16.65 12.80 -11.58
N TYR A 139 17.91 12.47 -11.81
CA TYR A 139 18.93 12.28 -10.78
C TYR A 139 20.02 13.33 -11.01
N PRO A 140 19.92 14.49 -10.37
CA PRO A 140 20.94 15.53 -10.49
C PRO A 140 22.27 15.07 -9.90
N GLU A 141 23.38 15.58 -10.43
CA GLU A 141 24.69 15.42 -9.81
C GLU A 141 24.70 16.04 -8.41
N LYS A 142 25.49 15.46 -7.50
CA LYS A 142 25.50 15.83 -6.07
C LYS A 142 25.66 17.32 -5.81
N ASP A 143 26.48 17.99 -6.61
CA ASP A 143 26.79 19.42 -6.43
C ASP A 143 25.86 20.37 -7.21
N LYS A 144 24.87 19.81 -7.90
CA LYS A 144 23.94 20.58 -8.75
C LYS A 144 23.02 21.50 -7.96
N PHE A 145 22.47 20.99 -6.87
CA PHE A 145 21.54 21.70 -6.00
C PHE A 145 21.89 21.45 -4.54
N PRO A 146 22.91 22.14 -3.99
CA PRO A 146 23.17 22.14 -2.56
C PRO A 146 21.98 22.81 -1.84
N ILE A 147 21.60 22.28 -0.69
CA ILE A 147 20.43 22.70 0.09
C ILE A 147 20.87 22.96 1.53
N LYS A 148 20.36 24.04 2.11
CA LYS A 148 20.48 24.35 3.54
C LYS A 148 19.16 24.10 4.26
N LYS A 149 19.24 23.72 5.53
CA LYS A 149 18.07 23.61 6.42
C LYS A 149 17.28 24.93 6.40
N GLY A 150 15.98 24.83 6.13
CA GLY A 150 15.09 25.99 6.02
C GLY A 150 15.00 26.62 4.62
N ASP A 151 15.74 26.13 3.63
CA ASP A 151 15.58 26.60 2.25
C ASP A 151 14.20 26.30 1.72
N LEU A 152 13.59 27.25 0.99
CA LEU A 152 12.33 27.05 0.28
C LEU A 152 12.57 26.18 -0.97
N ILE A 153 12.09 24.95 -0.94
CA ILE A 153 12.34 23.94 -1.97
C ILE A 153 11.16 23.71 -2.93
N ALA A 154 9.93 23.89 -2.43
CA ALA A 154 8.72 23.61 -3.20
C ALA A 154 7.49 24.26 -2.59
N TYR A 155 6.33 23.97 -3.18
CA TYR A 155 5.01 24.36 -2.67
C TYR A 155 4.10 23.12 -2.60
N SER A 156 3.32 23.01 -1.52
CA SER A 156 2.38 21.91 -1.31
C SER A 156 1.31 21.88 -2.40
N GLY A 157 0.82 20.71 -2.69
CA GLY A 157 -0.16 20.51 -3.75
C GLY A 157 -1.10 19.35 -3.48
N ASN A 158 -1.59 18.79 -4.57
CA ASN A 158 -2.50 17.64 -4.62
C ASN A 158 -2.20 16.78 -5.86
N SER A 159 -0.93 16.72 -6.32
CA SER A 159 -0.55 15.98 -7.53
C SER A 159 -0.50 14.46 -7.30
N GLY A 160 -0.60 13.68 -8.38
CA GLY A 160 -0.54 12.22 -8.32
C GLY A 160 -1.75 11.57 -7.65
N GLY A 161 -1.52 10.53 -6.86
CA GLY A 161 -2.54 9.70 -6.20
C GLY A 161 -3.16 10.30 -4.94
N SER A 162 -3.05 11.60 -4.72
CA SER A 162 -3.57 12.29 -3.53
C SER A 162 -5.08 12.53 -3.61
N GLY A 163 -5.79 12.31 -2.49
CA GLY A 163 -7.23 12.58 -2.36
C GLY A 163 -7.60 14.02 -2.02
N GLY A 164 -6.64 14.87 -1.63
CA GLY A 164 -6.83 16.28 -1.26
C GLY A 164 -5.52 16.97 -0.94
N PRO A 165 -5.49 18.33 -0.82
CA PRO A 165 -4.26 19.08 -0.56
C PRO A 165 -3.59 18.70 0.77
N HIS A 166 -2.36 18.18 0.70
CA HIS A 166 -1.49 17.85 1.84
C HIS A 166 -0.03 17.76 1.40
N LEU A 167 0.89 17.67 2.35
CA LEU A 167 2.27 17.26 2.10
C LEU A 167 2.45 15.83 2.59
N HIS A 168 2.76 14.90 1.70
CA HIS A 168 3.28 13.59 2.09
C HIS A 168 4.79 13.72 2.33
N PHE A 169 5.22 13.44 3.56
CA PHE A 169 6.59 13.64 4.02
C PHE A 169 7.18 12.35 4.58
N GLU A 170 8.33 11.92 4.03
CA GLU A 170 9.04 10.74 4.50
C GLU A 170 10.47 11.06 4.91
N ILE A 171 11.03 10.20 5.76
CA ILE A 171 12.45 10.08 6.02
C ILE A 171 12.86 8.63 5.74
N ARG A 172 13.95 8.46 5.00
CA ARG A 172 14.48 7.15 4.62
C ARG A 172 15.94 7.03 4.97
N HIS A 173 16.40 5.82 5.25
CA HIS A 173 17.82 5.52 5.18
C HIS A 173 18.32 5.71 3.74
N THR A 174 19.37 6.50 3.54
CA THR A 174 19.86 6.84 2.19
C THR A 174 20.29 5.60 1.39
N VAL A 175 20.99 4.67 2.01
CA VAL A 175 21.56 3.49 1.31
C VAL A 175 20.52 2.41 1.04
N SER A 176 19.71 2.08 2.05
CA SER A 176 18.71 1.01 1.93
C SER A 176 17.38 1.47 1.38
N GLU A 177 17.15 2.78 1.29
CA GLU A 177 15.87 3.44 0.97
C GLU A 177 14.70 3.01 1.88
N LYS A 178 14.96 2.33 3.00
CA LYS A 178 13.93 1.96 3.97
C LYS A 178 13.32 3.21 4.60
N PRO A 179 12.01 3.43 4.53
CA PRO A 179 11.34 4.49 5.26
C PRO A 179 11.39 4.20 6.77
N VAL A 180 11.64 5.25 7.53
CA VAL A 180 11.72 5.25 8.99
C VAL A 180 10.66 6.20 9.52
N ASN A 181 10.07 5.88 10.66
CA ASN A 181 9.04 6.75 11.24
C ASN A 181 9.59 8.18 11.45
N PRO A 182 9.06 9.19 10.76
CA PRO A 182 9.57 10.55 10.86
C PRO A 182 9.47 11.14 12.26
N MET A 183 8.59 10.60 13.13
CA MET A 183 8.44 11.05 14.50
C MET A 183 9.73 10.92 15.33
N TYR A 184 10.62 9.99 14.99
CA TYR A 184 11.92 9.83 15.64
C TYR A 184 12.84 11.05 15.46
N PHE A 185 12.61 11.88 14.44
CA PHE A 185 13.46 13.01 14.08
C PHE A 185 13.08 14.31 14.83
N GLY A 186 12.37 14.18 15.95
CA GLY A 186 12.10 15.28 16.88
C GLY A 186 10.86 16.11 16.57
N TYR A 187 9.97 15.62 15.70
CA TYR A 187 8.65 16.26 15.51
C TYR A 187 7.79 16.04 16.74
N LYS A 188 7.31 17.14 17.30
CA LYS A 188 6.37 17.11 18.43
C LYS A 188 4.97 17.39 17.90
N ILE A 189 4.07 16.46 18.14
CA ILE A 189 2.65 16.60 17.86
C ILE A 189 1.95 16.46 19.20
N GLU A 190 1.17 17.47 19.57
CA GLU A 190 0.38 17.42 20.81
C GLU A 190 -0.77 16.45 20.60
N ASP A 191 -0.82 15.43 21.43
CA ASP A 191 -1.84 14.38 21.35
C ASP A 191 -2.11 13.79 22.75
N ASP A 192 -3.35 13.92 23.18
CA ASP A 192 -3.88 13.36 24.43
C ASP A 192 -5.04 12.38 24.17
N VAL A 193 -5.30 12.07 22.90
CA VAL A 193 -6.37 11.16 22.47
C VAL A 193 -5.85 9.72 22.47
N ARG A 194 -6.59 8.83 23.13
CA ARG A 194 -6.26 7.42 23.16
C ARG A 194 -6.75 6.74 21.88
N PRO A 195 -6.01 5.73 21.35
CA PRO A 195 -6.51 4.90 20.27
C PRO A 195 -7.90 4.31 20.58
N ILE A 196 -8.77 4.27 19.61
CA ILE A 196 -10.14 3.79 19.74
C ILE A 196 -10.24 2.36 19.22
N ILE A 197 -10.63 1.43 20.08
CA ILE A 197 -10.90 0.04 19.72
C ILE A 197 -12.35 -0.06 19.28
N GLN A 198 -12.59 -0.61 18.09
CA GLN A 198 -13.92 -0.74 17.47
C GLN A 198 -14.48 -2.16 17.48
N GLY A 199 -13.62 -3.16 17.64
CA GLY A 199 -14.03 -4.56 17.66
C GLY A 199 -12.87 -5.52 17.79
N VAL A 200 -13.22 -6.74 18.17
CA VAL A 200 -12.33 -7.90 18.26
C VAL A 200 -12.85 -8.98 17.32
N ALA A 201 -11.94 -9.65 16.62
CA ALA A 201 -12.25 -10.88 15.89
C ALA A 201 -11.53 -12.05 16.56
N VAL A 202 -12.11 -13.24 16.48
CA VAL A 202 -11.52 -14.49 16.93
C VAL A 202 -11.61 -15.49 15.79
N TYR A 203 -10.51 -16.17 15.48
CA TYR A 203 -10.36 -17.03 14.31
C TYR A 203 -10.02 -18.45 14.73
N PRO A 204 -10.84 -19.45 14.38
CA PRO A 204 -10.44 -20.85 14.49
C PRO A 204 -9.46 -21.17 13.35
N LEU A 205 -8.33 -21.80 13.67
CA LEU A 205 -7.28 -22.10 12.71
C LEU A 205 -7.23 -23.61 12.40
N GLY A 206 -6.84 -23.92 11.17
CA GLY A 206 -6.75 -25.32 10.73
C GLY A 206 -8.10 -26.01 10.56
N ASP A 207 -8.04 -27.35 10.56
CA ASP A 207 -9.20 -28.20 10.21
C ASP A 207 -9.96 -28.73 11.43
N GLU A 208 -9.49 -28.47 12.64
CA GLU A 208 -10.08 -29.04 13.87
C GLU A 208 -10.61 -27.98 14.83
N ALA A 209 -10.12 -26.74 14.70
CA ALA A 209 -10.53 -25.66 15.58
C ALA A 209 -11.97 -25.20 15.34
N THR A 210 -12.66 -24.89 16.45
CA THR A 210 -14.04 -24.36 16.45
C THR A 210 -14.20 -23.21 17.43
N LEU A 211 -15.18 -22.34 17.16
CA LEU A 211 -15.63 -21.26 18.03
C LEU A 211 -17.15 -21.34 18.16
N GLU A 212 -17.67 -21.36 19.40
CA GLU A 212 -19.10 -21.52 19.67
C GLU A 212 -19.74 -22.69 18.89
N GLY A 213 -18.96 -23.76 18.64
CA GLY A 213 -19.38 -24.93 17.86
C GLY A 213 -19.39 -24.76 16.34
N ASP A 214 -18.85 -23.69 15.78
CA ASP A 214 -18.70 -23.45 14.31
C ASP A 214 -17.23 -23.25 13.94
N ILE A 215 -16.91 -23.43 12.67
CA ILE A 215 -15.58 -23.23 12.05
C ILE A 215 -15.36 -21.81 11.51
N LYS A 216 -16.30 -20.91 11.72
CA LYS A 216 -16.25 -19.55 11.19
C LYS A 216 -15.64 -18.59 12.19
N PRO A 217 -14.95 -17.54 11.70
CA PRO A 217 -14.53 -16.42 12.55
C PRO A 217 -15.72 -15.74 13.22
N LEU A 218 -15.53 -15.31 14.47
CA LEU A 218 -16.49 -14.50 15.21
C LEU A 218 -15.99 -13.06 15.33
N TYR A 219 -16.92 -12.11 15.23
CA TYR A 219 -16.63 -10.68 15.26
C TYR A 219 -17.46 -10.00 16.36
N TYR A 220 -16.78 -9.49 17.37
CA TYR A 220 -17.39 -8.85 18.54
C TYR A 220 -17.27 -7.33 18.46
N SER A 221 -18.35 -6.62 18.73
CA SER A 221 -18.32 -5.21 19.06
C SER A 221 -17.86 -5.01 20.50
N VAL A 222 -17.31 -3.83 20.79
CA VAL A 222 -16.75 -3.50 22.10
C VAL A 222 -17.29 -2.18 22.61
N THR A 223 -17.37 -2.04 23.95
CA THR A 223 -17.65 -0.77 24.63
C THR A 223 -16.46 -0.43 25.51
N GLY A 224 -16.02 0.83 25.47
CA GLY A 224 -14.90 1.34 26.23
C GLY A 224 -15.28 2.49 27.16
N ASP A 225 -14.40 2.73 28.15
CA ASP A 225 -14.47 3.88 29.06
C ASP A 225 -13.49 5.00 28.62
N GLU A 226 -13.57 6.16 29.29
CA GLU A 226 -12.68 7.31 29.07
C GLU A 226 -11.20 7.01 29.39
N LYS A 227 -10.92 5.92 30.11
CA LYS A 227 -9.57 5.46 30.44
C LYS A 227 -8.98 4.52 29.40
N GLY A 228 -9.71 4.28 28.29
CA GLY A 228 -9.28 3.37 27.23
C GLY A 228 -9.39 1.88 27.58
N LYS A 229 -10.26 1.51 28.55
CA LYS A 229 -10.53 0.11 28.89
C LYS A 229 -11.81 -0.33 28.19
N TYR A 230 -11.67 -1.36 27.36
CA TYR A 230 -12.74 -1.94 26.56
C TYR A 230 -13.07 -3.36 27.02
N SER A 231 -14.33 -3.73 26.85
CA SER A 231 -14.85 -5.11 27.00
C SER A 231 -15.72 -5.49 25.79
N LEU A 232 -15.90 -6.79 25.57
CA LEU A 232 -16.84 -7.28 24.57
C LEU A 232 -18.27 -6.95 25.02
N ASN A 233 -19.14 -6.60 24.06
CA ASN A 233 -20.55 -6.27 24.37
C ASN A 233 -21.36 -7.51 24.74
N ASP A 234 -21.02 -8.67 24.13
CA ASP A 234 -21.77 -9.93 24.27
C ASP A 234 -21.22 -10.82 25.42
N GLY A 235 -20.59 -10.21 26.41
CA GLY A 235 -20.02 -10.92 27.55
C GLY A 235 -18.49 -10.92 27.57
N SER A 236 -17.91 -11.53 28.61
CA SER A 236 -16.45 -11.53 28.80
C SER A 236 -15.79 -12.84 28.40
N TYR A 237 -16.56 -13.78 27.85
CA TYR A 237 -16.11 -15.12 27.52
C TYR A 237 -16.34 -15.43 26.04
N VAL A 238 -15.37 -16.09 25.43
CA VAL A 238 -15.46 -16.69 24.10
C VAL A 238 -15.15 -18.18 24.26
N HIS A 239 -15.96 -19.05 23.69
CA HIS A 239 -15.79 -20.50 23.83
C HIS A 239 -15.22 -21.09 22.53
N GLY A 240 -14.21 -21.96 22.67
CA GLY A 240 -13.56 -22.55 21.51
C GLY A 240 -12.76 -23.79 21.83
N ASN A 241 -12.33 -24.49 20.78
CA ASN A 241 -11.42 -25.64 20.86
C ASN A 241 -10.42 -25.60 19.70
N GLY A 242 -9.21 -26.07 19.94
CA GLY A 242 -8.14 -26.12 18.95
C GLY A 242 -7.31 -24.83 18.90
N GLU A 243 -6.61 -24.61 17.80
CA GLU A 243 -5.75 -23.44 17.63
C GLU A 243 -6.56 -22.20 17.27
N ILE A 244 -6.42 -21.14 18.06
CA ILE A 244 -7.18 -19.90 17.96
C ILE A 244 -6.24 -18.72 17.77
N ALA A 245 -6.59 -17.83 16.83
CA ALA A 245 -5.97 -16.51 16.66
C ALA A 245 -6.97 -15.40 16.92
N PHE A 246 -6.46 -14.17 17.00
CA PHE A 246 -7.25 -12.98 17.29
C PHE A 246 -7.10 -11.93 16.20
N GLY A 247 -7.99 -10.94 16.24
CA GLY A 247 -7.91 -9.77 15.38
C GLY A 247 -8.43 -8.54 16.10
N ILE A 248 -7.84 -7.39 15.83
CA ILE A 248 -8.27 -6.14 16.44
C ILE A 248 -8.59 -5.11 15.37
N ARG A 249 -9.75 -4.46 15.49
CA ARG A 249 -10.15 -3.33 14.68
C ARG A 249 -10.04 -2.07 15.52
N THR A 250 -9.18 -1.17 15.08
CA THR A 250 -8.84 0.06 15.81
C THR A 250 -8.45 1.18 14.87
N TYR A 251 -8.47 2.39 15.37
CA TYR A 251 -7.87 3.56 14.75
C TYR A 251 -7.40 4.53 15.84
N ASP A 252 -6.57 5.46 15.46
CA ASP A 252 -6.11 6.56 16.28
C ASP A 252 -6.61 7.91 15.76
N GLN A 253 -6.66 8.93 16.62
CA GLN A 253 -6.94 10.31 16.26
C GLN A 253 -5.90 11.22 16.90
N VAL A 254 -5.12 11.90 16.08
CA VAL A 254 -4.01 12.73 16.56
C VAL A 254 -4.52 14.12 16.95
N GLY A 255 -4.46 14.45 18.22
CA GLY A 255 -4.88 15.73 18.79
C GLY A 255 -6.33 16.07 18.47
N THR A 256 -6.59 17.27 17.96
CA THR A 256 -7.95 17.73 17.59
C THR A 256 -8.43 17.26 16.22
N SER A 257 -7.65 16.41 15.51
CA SER A 257 -8.01 15.91 14.19
C SER A 257 -9.11 14.85 14.28
N THR A 258 -10.09 14.91 13.40
CA THR A 258 -11.11 13.87 13.25
C THR A 258 -10.72 12.76 12.28
N ASN A 259 -9.51 12.80 11.72
CA ASN A 259 -9.00 11.75 10.83
C ASN A 259 -8.76 10.46 11.62
N LYS A 260 -9.05 9.34 10.98
CA LYS A 260 -8.75 8.01 11.51
C LYS A 260 -7.39 7.59 10.99
N ASN A 261 -6.39 7.64 11.86
CA ASN A 261 -5.02 7.26 11.59
C ASN A 261 -4.73 5.84 12.06
N GLY A 262 -3.63 5.24 11.62
CA GLY A 262 -3.13 3.98 12.20
C GLY A 262 -2.47 4.21 13.56
N PRO A 263 -2.71 3.35 14.55
CA PRO A 263 -1.91 3.30 15.78
C PRO A 263 -0.45 2.97 15.50
N TYR A 264 0.40 3.29 16.47
CA TYR A 264 1.84 3.04 16.40
C TYR A 264 2.21 1.60 16.81
N LEU A 265 1.56 1.05 17.86
CA LEU A 265 1.91 -0.23 18.47
C LEU A 265 0.66 -1.08 18.71
N TYR A 266 0.72 -2.34 18.28
CA TYR A 266 -0.27 -3.38 18.53
C TYR A 266 0.39 -4.49 19.32
N GLU A 267 -0.17 -4.87 20.48
CA GLU A 267 0.32 -5.92 21.34
C GLU A 267 -0.81 -6.89 21.71
N LEU A 268 -0.53 -8.20 21.66
CA LEU A 268 -1.39 -9.24 22.25
C LEU A 268 -0.66 -9.89 23.42
N PHE A 269 -1.34 -9.98 24.54
CA PHE A 269 -0.92 -10.76 25.71
C PHE A 269 -1.88 -11.92 25.92
N LEU A 270 -1.32 -13.10 26.16
CA LEU A 270 -2.03 -14.32 26.57
C LEU A 270 -1.50 -14.69 27.95
N ASP A 271 -2.39 -14.73 28.96
CA ASP A 271 -2.04 -14.90 30.38
C ASP A 271 -0.86 -14.00 30.81
N ASP A 272 -0.95 -12.71 30.44
CA ASP A 272 0.06 -11.65 30.70
C ASP A 272 1.42 -11.85 30.01
N VAL A 273 1.58 -12.87 29.14
CA VAL A 273 2.77 -13.08 28.31
C VAL A 273 2.56 -12.42 26.95
N LEU A 274 3.54 -11.62 26.49
CA LEU A 274 3.51 -11.00 25.16
C LEU A 274 3.62 -12.08 24.09
N ALA A 275 2.56 -12.26 23.30
CA ALA A 275 2.44 -13.29 22.27
C ALA A 275 2.55 -12.72 20.84
N PHE A 276 2.20 -11.45 20.64
CA PHE A 276 2.28 -10.82 19.31
C PHE A 276 2.54 -9.32 19.45
N GLN A 277 3.38 -8.78 18.55
CA GLN A 277 3.66 -7.36 18.51
C GLN A 277 3.92 -6.88 17.08
N VAL A 278 3.31 -5.74 16.73
CA VAL A 278 3.59 -4.97 15.52
C VAL A 278 3.87 -3.53 15.90
N GLU A 279 5.03 -3.02 15.50
CA GLU A 279 5.45 -1.65 15.76
C GLU A 279 5.71 -0.89 14.46
N ALA A 280 5.17 0.33 14.35
CA ALA A 280 5.33 1.20 13.19
C ALA A 280 6.64 2.00 13.26
N ASP A 281 7.78 1.33 13.19
CA ASP A 281 9.14 1.88 13.26
C ASP A 281 9.76 2.13 11.88
N SER A 282 9.84 1.08 11.07
CA SER A 282 10.44 1.07 9.74
C SER A 282 9.98 -0.15 8.93
N PHE A 283 10.12 -0.11 7.59
CA PHE A 283 9.88 -1.26 6.73
C PHE A 283 10.66 -1.13 5.41
N SER A 284 10.68 -2.20 4.59
CA SER A 284 11.28 -2.16 3.26
C SER A 284 10.23 -1.98 2.17
N TYR A 285 10.53 -1.24 1.09
CA TYR A 285 9.64 -1.16 -0.09
C TYR A 285 9.47 -2.49 -0.83
N SER A 286 10.24 -3.52 -0.50
CA SER A 286 9.99 -4.88 -0.98
C SER A 286 8.92 -5.64 -0.17
N GLU A 287 8.47 -5.09 0.97
CA GLU A 287 7.60 -5.76 1.94
C GLU A 287 6.13 -5.30 1.97
N PRO A 288 5.71 -4.15 1.34
CA PRO A 288 4.43 -3.52 1.67
C PRO A 288 3.22 -4.43 1.48
N ARG A 289 3.29 -5.38 0.55
CA ARG A 289 2.18 -6.30 0.30
C ARG A 289 2.03 -7.40 1.36
N TYR A 290 3.04 -7.61 2.22
CA TYR A 290 2.89 -8.51 3.37
C TYR A 290 1.80 -8.04 4.34
N VAL A 291 1.45 -6.76 4.34
CA VAL A 291 0.31 -6.23 5.10
C VAL A 291 -1.00 -6.95 4.78
N ASN A 292 -1.18 -7.46 3.56
CA ASN A 292 -2.41 -8.15 3.18
C ASN A 292 -2.63 -9.47 3.93
N SER A 293 -1.57 -10.11 4.42
CA SER A 293 -1.71 -11.30 5.26
C SER A 293 -1.79 -10.96 6.76
N LEU A 294 -1.38 -9.75 7.13
CA LEU A 294 -1.57 -9.24 8.49
C LEU A 294 -3.00 -8.72 8.70
N LEU A 295 -3.65 -8.24 7.65
CA LEU A 295 -5.04 -7.80 7.70
C LEU A 295 -6.00 -8.96 7.41
N ASP A 296 -7.18 -8.95 8.03
CA ASP A 296 -8.29 -9.79 7.56
C ASP A 296 -8.76 -9.30 6.19
N TYR A 297 -8.01 -9.71 5.15
CA TYR A 297 -8.21 -9.23 3.79
C TYR A 297 -9.55 -9.67 3.21
N ARG A 298 -10.02 -10.89 3.55
CA ARG A 298 -11.34 -11.40 3.13
C ARG A 298 -12.46 -10.56 3.71
N HIS A 299 -12.45 -10.32 5.00
CA HIS A 299 -13.42 -9.43 5.65
C HIS A 299 -13.38 -8.01 5.06
N TYR A 300 -12.18 -7.47 4.81
CA TYR A 300 -12.04 -6.18 4.15
C TYR A 300 -12.69 -6.15 2.75
N LYS A 301 -12.51 -7.16 1.94
CA LYS A 301 -13.12 -7.22 0.60
C LYS A 301 -14.64 -7.23 0.67
N GLN A 302 -15.21 -7.93 1.65
CA GLN A 302 -16.66 -8.06 1.84
C GLN A 302 -17.30 -6.85 2.54
N LYS A 303 -16.67 -6.31 3.58
CA LYS A 303 -17.25 -5.32 4.51
C LYS A 303 -16.60 -3.95 4.46
N LYS A 304 -15.49 -3.78 3.73
CA LYS A 304 -14.66 -2.55 3.67
C LYS A 304 -14.11 -2.09 5.03
N THR A 305 -14.05 -3.00 5.98
CA THR A 305 -13.43 -2.82 7.29
C THR A 305 -12.43 -3.94 7.52
N SER A 306 -11.35 -3.69 8.24
CA SER A 306 -10.32 -4.69 8.45
C SER A 306 -9.98 -4.84 9.93
N TYR A 307 -9.53 -6.03 10.28
CA TYR A 307 -8.92 -6.36 11.55
C TYR A 307 -7.44 -6.67 11.33
N VAL A 308 -6.59 -6.22 12.25
CA VAL A 308 -5.19 -6.65 12.30
C VAL A 308 -5.15 -8.00 12.98
N ARG A 309 -4.73 -9.04 12.27
CA ARG A 309 -4.66 -10.41 12.75
C ARG A 309 -3.38 -10.64 13.54
N THR A 310 -3.46 -11.49 14.56
CA THR A 310 -2.30 -11.89 15.36
C THR A 310 -1.60 -13.14 14.83
N GLU A 311 -2.27 -13.93 13.98
CA GLU A 311 -1.64 -15.02 13.25
C GLU A 311 -0.73 -14.46 12.16
N THR A 312 0.49 -14.97 12.08
CA THR A 312 1.43 -14.61 11.02
C THR A 312 1.53 -15.74 10.00
N ASP A 313 1.20 -15.47 8.75
CA ASP A 313 1.34 -16.44 7.67
C ASP A 313 2.80 -16.91 7.51
N PRO A 314 3.04 -18.20 7.19
CA PRO A 314 4.40 -18.79 7.15
C PRO A 314 5.39 -18.05 6.24
N PHE A 315 4.91 -17.41 5.17
CA PHE A 315 5.75 -16.69 4.21
C PHE A 315 5.70 -15.16 4.39
N ASN A 316 5.05 -14.66 5.44
CA ASN A 316 5.09 -13.24 5.78
C ASN A 316 6.46 -12.87 6.38
N LYS A 317 7.11 -11.88 5.78
CA LYS A 317 8.44 -11.36 6.18
C LYS A 317 8.39 -9.89 6.59
N LEU A 318 7.22 -9.38 6.94
CA LEU A 318 7.07 -7.99 7.35
C LEU A 318 7.92 -7.72 8.59
N HIS A 319 8.84 -6.78 8.47
CA HIS A 319 9.82 -6.46 9.52
C HIS A 319 9.17 -5.88 10.79
N MET A 320 8.10 -5.11 10.62
CA MET A 320 7.33 -4.51 11.71
C MET A 320 6.72 -5.53 12.70
N ILE A 321 6.66 -6.83 12.33
CA ILE A 321 6.17 -7.89 13.21
C ILE A 321 7.34 -8.41 14.03
N GLU A 322 7.47 -7.97 15.28
CA GLU A 322 8.58 -8.34 16.15
C GLU A 322 8.34 -9.67 16.87
N VAL A 323 7.12 -9.89 17.38
CA VAL A 323 6.72 -11.12 18.07
C VAL A 323 5.59 -11.78 17.26
N LYS A 324 5.74 -13.08 16.93
CA LYS A 324 4.92 -13.78 15.92
C LYS A 324 4.05 -14.92 16.43
N ASN A 325 4.01 -15.18 17.73
CA ASN A 325 3.29 -16.32 18.33
C ASN A 325 1.87 -15.94 18.78
N GLY A 326 1.15 -15.20 17.95
CA GLY A 326 -0.16 -14.64 18.29
C GLY A 326 -1.33 -15.63 18.20
N THR A 327 -1.07 -16.92 18.38
CA THR A 327 -2.08 -17.99 18.46
C THR A 327 -2.01 -18.71 19.79
N VAL A 328 -3.06 -19.44 20.16
CA VAL A 328 -3.11 -20.29 21.34
C VAL A 328 -3.86 -21.56 21.03
N LEU A 329 -3.35 -22.69 21.50
CA LEU A 329 -4.06 -23.97 21.51
C LEU A 329 -4.89 -24.04 22.80
N VAL A 330 -6.19 -24.32 22.65
CA VAL A 330 -7.15 -24.39 23.76
C VAL A 330 -7.90 -25.72 23.73
N GLU A 331 -7.89 -26.43 24.85
CA GLU A 331 -8.57 -27.71 25.03
C GLU A 331 -9.66 -27.58 26.10
N GLU A 332 -10.51 -28.59 26.23
CA GLU A 332 -11.58 -28.61 27.22
C GLU A 332 -11.04 -28.41 28.65
N GLY A 333 -11.59 -27.42 29.35
CA GLY A 333 -11.22 -27.07 30.72
C GLY A 333 -10.18 -25.93 30.83
N ASP A 334 -9.56 -25.54 29.72
CA ASP A 334 -8.64 -24.41 29.71
C ASP A 334 -9.36 -23.06 29.85
N THR A 335 -8.65 -22.09 30.39
CA THR A 335 -9.10 -20.69 30.39
C THR A 335 -7.90 -19.77 30.19
N VAL A 336 -7.90 -19.02 29.10
CA VAL A 336 -6.81 -18.10 28.72
C VAL A 336 -7.29 -16.64 28.85
N ASN A 337 -6.54 -15.80 29.56
CA ASN A 337 -6.81 -14.38 29.63
C ASN A 337 -6.22 -13.68 28.40
N VAL A 338 -7.06 -13.08 27.58
CA VAL A 338 -6.67 -12.39 26.36
C VAL A 338 -6.70 -10.88 26.60
N CYS A 339 -5.60 -10.19 26.31
CA CYS A 339 -5.50 -8.74 26.42
C CYS A 339 -4.83 -8.17 25.16
N CYS A 340 -5.58 -7.43 24.34
CA CYS A 340 -5.00 -6.63 23.27
C CYS A 340 -4.77 -5.21 23.76
N LYS A 341 -3.54 -4.69 23.61
CA LYS A 341 -3.17 -3.31 23.92
C LYS A 341 -2.79 -2.58 22.64
N ILE A 342 -3.26 -1.35 22.51
CA ILE A 342 -3.00 -0.48 21.38
C ILE A 342 -2.44 0.82 21.89
N SER A 343 -1.32 1.27 21.31
CA SER A 343 -0.69 2.54 21.68
C SER A 343 -0.47 3.43 20.46
N ASP A 344 -0.59 4.73 20.64
CA ASP A 344 -0.08 5.72 19.70
C ASP A 344 1.43 5.97 19.91
N TYR A 345 2.00 6.84 19.08
CA TYR A 345 3.42 7.18 19.16
C TYR A 345 3.80 7.95 20.45
N VAL A 346 2.90 8.77 21.02
CA VAL A 346 3.20 9.57 22.21
C VAL A 346 2.95 8.82 23.52
N GLY A 347 2.39 7.60 23.45
CA GLY A 347 2.23 6.68 24.57
C GLY A 347 0.83 6.64 25.17
N ASN A 348 -0.19 7.28 24.56
CA ASN A 348 -1.57 7.04 24.96
C ASN A 348 -1.97 5.61 24.62
N ARG A 349 -2.73 4.95 25.51
CA ARG A 349 -3.02 3.51 25.41
C ARG A 349 -4.48 3.19 25.61
N SER A 350 -4.95 2.20 24.85
CA SER A 350 -6.22 1.52 25.04
C SER A 350 -6.01 0.02 25.09
N GLN A 351 -6.90 -0.69 25.79
CA GLN A 351 -6.86 -2.16 25.87
C GLN A 351 -8.25 -2.75 25.88
N VAL A 352 -8.39 -3.95 25.29
CA VAL A 352 -9.57 -4.79 25.45
C VAL A 352 -9.16 -6.10 26.10
N LYS A 353 -10.00 -6.57 27.06
CA LYS A 353 -9.76 -7.81 27.81
C LYS A 353 -10.99 -8.71 27.74
N PHE A 354 -10.74 -10.01 27.59
CA PHE A 354 -11.75 -11.06 27.64
C PHE A 354 -11.09 -12.41 27.97
N LYS A 355 -11.87 -13.47 28.13
CA LYS A 355 -11.37 -14.82 28.37
C LYS A 355 -11.76 -15.75 27.22
N LEU A 356 -10.82 -16.57 26.81
CA LEU A 356 -11.07 -17.71 25.92
C LEU A 356 -11.18 -18.96 26.79
N VAL A 357 -12.31 -19.65 26.69
CA VAL A 357 -12.63 -20.84 27.50
C VAL A 357 -12.65 -22.06 26.59
N GLY A 358 -11.88 -23.06 26.94
CA GLY A 358 -11.77 -24.32 26.22
C GLY A 358 -13.03 -25.17 26.36
N THR A 359 -13.52 -25.72 25.24
CA THR A 359 -14.67 -26.61 25.16
C THR A 359 -14.26 -27.96 24.61
N ALA A 360 -15.11 -28.95 24.80
CA ALA A 360 -14.94 -30.24 24.14
C ALA A 360 -14.91 -30.06 22.60
N PRO A 361 -14.14 -30.89 21.88
CA PRO A 361 -14.15 -30.89 20.42
C PRO A 361 -15.56 -31.19 19.88
N VAL A 362 -15.97 -30.44 18.86
CA VAL A 362 -17.25 -30.62 18.18
C VAL A 362 -17.01 -31.07 16.76
N GLU A 363 -17.65 -32.15 16.33
CA GLU A 363 -17.64 -32.59 14.95
C GLU A 363 -18.52 -31.65 14.11
N VAL A 364 -17.90 -30.89 13.18
CA VAL A 364 -18.61 -29.96 12.31
C VAL A 364 -18.46 -30.40 10.86
N GLU A 365 -19.57 -30.45 10.13
CA GLU A 365 -19.54 -30.71 8.69
C GLU A 365 -18.74 -29.59 7.97
N ARG A 366 -17.68 -29.98 7.32
CA ARG A 366 -16.79 -29.04 6.61
C ARG A 366 -17.11 -29.08 5.12
N PRO A 367 -17.14 -27.90 4.46
CA PRO A 367 -17.30 -27.84 3.00
C PRO A 367 -16.24 -28.70 2.32
N MET A 368 -16.66 -29.65 1.50
CA MET A 368 -15.78 -30.56 0.73
C MET A 368 -15.08 -29.84 -0.44
N HIS A 369 -14.63 -28.60 -0.27
CA HIS A 369 -13.96 -27.84 -1.33
C HIS A 369 -12.63 -28.47 -1.81
N ARG A 370 -12.04 -29.34 -1.00
CA ARG A 370 -10.66 -29.82 -1.16
C ARG A 370 -10.50 -31.03 -2.10
N ARG A 371 -11.57 -31.57 -2.67
CA ARG A 371 -11.51 -32.77 -3.52
C ARG A 371 -12.30 -32.69 -4.82
N SER A 372 -12.78 -31.51 -5.22
CA SER A 372 -13.47 -31.35 -6.49
C SER A 372 -12.47 -31.01 -7.61
N GLU A 373 -12.77 -31.42 -8.83
CA GLU A 373 -12.02 -31.07 -10.06
C GLU A 373 -11.92 -29.55 -10.30
N TYR A 374 -12.71 -28.75 -9.57
CA TYR A 374 -12.75 -27.29 -9.67
C TYR A 374 -11.76 -26.58 -8.73
N PHE A 375 -10.91 -27.29 -7.99
CA PHE A 375 -9.92 -26.70 -7.12
C PHE A 375 -8.53 -27.26 -7.38
N VAL A 376 -7.55 -26.36 -7.44
CA VAL A 376 -6.14 -26.70 -7.56
C VAL A 376 -5.42 -26.27 -6.28
N LYS A 377 -4.66 -27.19 -5.67
CA LYS A 377 -3.77 -26.81 -4.57
C LYS A 377 -2.55 -26.10 -5.14
N ALA A 378 -2.29 -24.88 -4.69
CA ALA A 378 -1.07 -24.15 -4.97
C ALA A 378 -0.19 -24.09 -3.72
N ASP A 379 1.04 -24.58 -3.84
CA ASP A 379 2.04 -24.59 -2.78
C ASP A 379 2.81 -23.25 -2.81
N GLY A 380 2.69 -22.46 -1.73
CA GLY A 380 3.39 -21.21 -1.60
C GLY A 380 4.92 -21.36 -1.48
N SER A 381 5.41 -22.55 -1.11
CA SER A 381 6.83 -22.83 -0.94
C SER A 381 7.59 -23.17 -2.23
N GLN A 382 6.87 -23.37 -3.35
CA GLN A 382 7.41 -23.79 -4.64
C GLN A 382 6.89 -22.92 -5.78
N ASN A 383 7.53 -23.07 -6.96
CA ASN A 383 6.96 -22.54 -8.20
C ASN A 383 5.78 -23.42 -8.61
N SER A 384 4.71 -22.78 -9.06
CA SER A 384 3.50 -23.46 -9.55
C SER A 384 3.22 -23.04 -10.98
N ASP A 385 2.92 -24.00 -11.84
CA ASP A 385 2.51 -23.79 -13.23
C ASP A 385 1.21 -24.58 -13.49
N ILE A 386 0.09 -23.86 -13.57
CA ILE A 386 -1.25 -24.42 -13.62
C ILE A 386 -1.84 -24.13 -14.99
N THR A 387 -2.21 -25.19 -15.72
CA THR A 387 -2.78 -25.08 -17.06
C THR A 387 -4.20 -25.61 -17.08
N ILE A 388 -5.12 -24.84 -17.68
CA ILE A 388 -6.52 -25.18 -17.90
C ILE A 388 -6.81 -24.86 -19.37
N GLU A 389 -6.72 -25.85 -20.24
CA GLU A 389 -6.84 -25.70 -21.71
C GLU A 389 -5.90 -24.60 -22.27
N ASP A 390 -6.47 -23.53 -22.82
CA ASP A 390 -5.75 -22.38 -23.38
C ASP A 390 -5.37 -21.30 -22.35
N PHE A 391 -5.57 -21.57 -21.07
CA PHE A 391 -5.26 -20.70 -19.94
C PHE A 391 -4.13 -21.28 -19.11
N ASN A 392 -3.11 -20.48 -18.83
CA ASN A 392 -2.00 -20.87 -17.98
C ASN A 392 -1.69 -19.80 -16.94
N VAL A 393 -1.40 -20.22 -15.71
CA VAL A 393 -0.94 -19.36 -14.62
C VAL A 393 0.38 -19.89 -14.10
N SER A 394 1.39 -19.03 -14.11
CA SER A 394 2.71 -19.32 -13.50
C SER A 394 2.92 -18.44 -12.28
N MET A 395 3.20 -19.07 -11.14
CA MET A 395 3.51 -18.42 -9.87
C MET A 395 4.91 -18.83 -9.40
N GLU A 396 5.74 -17.87 -9.01
CA GLU A 396 7.01 -18.14 -8.36
C GLU A 396 6.81 -18.50 -6.89
N LYS A 397 7.78 -19.22 -6.32
CA LYS A 397 7.87 -19.41 -4.87
C LYS A 397 7.66 -18.10 -4.10
N GLY A 398 6.82 -18.13 -3.06
CA GLY A 398 6.48 -16.98 -2.23
C GLY A 398 5.54 -15.99 -2.92
N THR A 399 4.82 -16.39 -3.97
CA THR A 399 3.71 -15.61 -4.52
C THR A 399 2.51 -15.64 -3.59
N LEU A 400 2.23 -16.77 -2.95
CA LEU A 400 1.20 -16.92 -1.92
C LEU A 400 1.80 -16.75 -0.52
N PHE A 401 0.98 -16.35 0.45
CA PHE A 401 1.36 -16.21 1.87
C PHE A 401 1.38 -17.54 2.61
N ARG A 402 0.58 -18.50 2.13
CA ARG A 402 0.44 -19.89 2.59
C ARG A 402 0.03 -20.79 1.42
N ASP A 403 -0.03 -22.08 1.63
CA ASP A 403 -0.68 -23.00 0.69
C ASP A 403 -2.17 -22.69 0.57
N GLU A 404 -2.66 -22.64 -0.66
CA GLU A 404 -4.07 -22.28 -0.93
C GLU A 404 -4.74 -23.28 -1.88
N TRP A 405 -6.01 -23.51 -1.65
CA TRP A 405 -6.89 -24.19 -2.60
C TRP A 405 -7.57 -23.15 -3.48
N ILE A 406 -7.15 -23.07 -4.72
CA ILE A 406 -7.60 -22.07 -5.68
C ILE A 406 -8.73 -22.63 -6.52
N GLN A 407 -9.88 -21.98 -6.48
CA GLN A 407 -11.01 -22.33 -7.34
C GLN A 407 -10.68 -22.03 -8.80
N THR A 408 -10.97 -23.00 -9.68
CA THR A 408 -10.79 -22.88 -11.13
C THR A 408 -12.11 -23.11 -11.84
N GLY A 409 -12.19 -22.70 -13.10
CA GLY A 409 -13.37 -22.92 -13.95
C GLY A 409 -13.24 -22.25 -15.29
N GLN A 410 -14.17 -22.55 -16.17
CA GLN A 410 -14.24 -21.93 -17.50
C GLN A 410 -15.66 -21.85 -18.03
N ARG A 411 -15.94 -20.87 -18.88
CA ARG A 411 -17.22 -20.71 -19.54
C ARG A 411 -17.06 -19.93 -20.87
N ASP A 412 -17.98 -20.14 -21.79
CA ASP A 412 -18.06 -19.38 -23.03
C ASP A 412 -18.92 -18.12 -22.82
N GLU A 413 -18.51 -17.02 -23.43
CA GLU A 413 -19.28 -15.77 -23.43
C GLU A 413 -19.14 -15.05 -24.76
N ARG A 414 -20.28 -14.54 -25.29
CA ARG A 414 -20.30 -13.76 -26.54
C ARG A 414 -19.54 -12.45 -26.35
N GLY A 415 -18.79 -12.05 -27.38
CA GLY A 415 -18.03 -10.79 -27.37
C GLY A 415 -16.65 -10.89 -26.73
N CYS A 416 -16.24 -12.09 -26.24
CA CYS A 416 -14.89 -12.36 -25.80
C CYS A 416 -14.04 -12.95 -26.94
N CYS A 417 -12.75 -12.66 -26.92
CA CYS A 417 -11.78 -13.17 -27.89
C CYS A 417 -11.11 -14.49 -27.41
N SER A 418 -11.48 -14.98 -26.24
CA SER A 418 -11.18 -16.29 -25.65
C SER A 418 -12.36 -16.75 -24.81
N ARG A 419 -12.30 -17.95 -24.25
CA ARG A 419 -13.16 -18.33 -23.11
C ARG A 419 -12.89 -17.43 -21.90
N ILE A 420 -13.81 -17.40 -20.94
CA ILE A 420 -13.59 -16.84 -19.61
C ILE A 420 -13.05 -17.95 -18.73
N TYR A 421 -11.92 -17.70 -18.07
CA TYR A 421 -11.26 -18.62 -17.15
C TYR A 421 -11.26 -18.05 -15.75
N ARG A 422 -11.67 -18.86 -14.76
CA ARG A 422 -11.58 -18.51 -13.35
C ARG A 422 -10.29 -19.05 -12.75
N PHE A 423 -9.61 -18.22 -11.97
CA PHE A 423 -8.48 -18.59 -11.14
C PHE A 423 -8.54 -17.83 -9.82
N GLY A 424 -9.09 -18.48 -8.79
CA GLY A 424 -9.37 -17.88 -7.50
C GLY A 424 -10.49 -16.83 -7.55
N ASP A 425 -10.48 -15.97 -6.57
CA ASP A 425 -11.39 -14.83 -6.43
C ASP A 425 -10.65 -13.60 -5.88
N GLU A 426 -11.32 -12.46 -5.85
CA GLU A 426 -10.75 -11.19 -5.38
C GLU A 426 -10.50 -11.12 -3.86
N GLU A 427 -10.95 -12.11 -3.10
CA GLU A 427 -10.73 -12.22 -1.65
C GLU A 427 -9.38 -12.88 -1.33
N LEU A 428 -8.80 -13.61 -2.30
CA LEU A 428 -7.43 -14.10 -2.23
C LEU A 428 -6.45 -13.01 -2.65
N THR A 429 -5.37 -12.89 -1.93
CA THR A 429 -4.33 -11.89 -2.20
C THR A 429 -2.97 -12.56 -2.38
N THR A 430 -2.11 -11.94 -3.16
CA THR A 430 -0.76 -12.42 -3.43
C THR A 430 0.30 -11.41 -3.01
N PHE A 431 1.45 -11.90 -2.62
CA PHE A 431 2.62 -11.07 -2.33
C PHE A 431 3.33 -10.62 -3.62
N LYS A 432 3.61 -11.57 -4.52
CA LYS A 432 4.22 -11.28 -5.84
C LYS A 432 3.16 -11.26 -6.94
N LYS A 433 3.49 -10.61 -8.03
CA LYS A 433 2.75 -10.79 -9.27
C LYS A 433 2.92 -12.22 -9.76
N PHE A 434 1.87 -12.76 -10.35
CA PHE A 434 1.91 -14.00 -11.11
C PHE A 434 1.61 -13.72 -12.58
N THR A 435 2.05 -14.62 -13.45
CA THR A 435 1.87 -14.48 -14.89
C THR A 435 0.63 -15.22 -15.33
N VAL A 436 -0.26 -14.52 -16.03
CA VAL A 436 -1.44 -15.07 -16.71
C VAL A 436 -1.17 -15.10 -18.21
N ARG A 437 -1.43 -16.25 -18.84
CA ARG A 437 -1.35 -16.45 -20.29
C ARG A 437 -2.66 -17.01 -20.80
N ILE A 438 -3.19 -16.43 -21.86
CA ILE A 438 -4.41 -16.88 -22.52
C ILE A 438 -4.18 -16.91 -24.02
N ARG A 439 -4.55 -18.01 -24.66
CA ARG A 439 -4.54 -18.11 -26.12
C ARG A 439 -5.82 -17.48 -26.67
N PRO A 440 -5.75 -16.52 -27.58
CA PRO A 440 -6.95 -16.00 -28.26
C PRO A 440 -7.51 -17.04 -29.23
N ASN A 441 -8.82 -16.96 -29.48
CA ASN A 441 -9.46 -17.70 -30.54
C ASN A 441 -8.80 -17.36 -31.89
N GLU A 442 -8.68 -18.32 -32.81
CA GLU A 442 -7.93 -18.20 -34.09
C GLU A 442 -8.25 -16.93 -34.89
N LYS A 443 -9.52 -16.55 -34.97
CA LYS A 443 -9.96 -15.35 -35.72
C LYS A 443 -9.40 -14.03 -35.13
N TRP A 444 -8.92 -14.02 -33.89
CA TRP A 444 -8.41 -12.84 -33.18
C TRP A 444 -6.89 -12.85 -33.03
N ALA A 445 -6.22 -13.96 -33.33
CA ALA A 445 -4.79 -14.16 -33.05
C ALA A 445 -3.86 -13.12 -33.68
N SER A 446 -4.28 -12.43 -34.75
CA SER A 446 -3.52 -11.38 -35.42
C SER A 446 -3.93 -9.94 -35.05
N ASP A 447 -4.96 -9.74 -34.21
CA ASP A 447 -5.40 -8.40 -33.85
C ASP A 447 -4.46 -7.80 -32.78
N SER A 448 -3.85 -6.68 -33.10
CA SER A 448 -2.90 -5.98 -32.21
C SER A 448 -3.57 -5.21 -31.05
N ARG A 449 -4.91 -5.11 -31.07
CA ARG A 449 -5.69 -4.34 -30.08
C ARG A 449 -6.24 -5.21 -28.94
N LEU A 450 -5.74 -6.43 -28.81
CA LEU A 450 -6.12 -7.34 -27.74
C LEU A 450 -5.56 -6.91 -26.40
N TYR A 451 -6.34 -7.18 -25.35
CA TYR A 451 -5.90 -7.06 -23.97
C TYR A 451 -6.51 -8.17 -23.11
N ILE A 452 -5.85 -8.52 -22.01
CA ILE A 452 -6.43 -9.39 -20.99
C ILE A 452 -7.31 -8.53 -20.08
N ALA A 453 -8.57 -8.92 -19.94
CA ALA A 453 -9.54 -8.36 -19.03
C ALA A 453 -9.67 -9.23 -17.79
N ASN A 454 -9.82 -8.58 -16.62
CA ASN A 454 -10.29 -9.19 -15.38
C ASN A 454 -11.75 -8.81 -15.17
N ILE A 455 -12.57 -9.76 -14.76
CA ILE A 455 -13.99 -9.59 -14.46
C ILE A 455 -14.16 -9.83 -12.97
N ASP A 456 -14.65 -8.83 -12.23
CA ASP A 456 -14.93 -8.96 -10.81
C ASP A 456 -16.26 -9.68 -10.53
N LYS A 457 -16.56 -9.94 -9.27
CA LYS A 457 -17.80 -10.63 -8.84
C LYS A 457 -19.09 -9.89 -9.24
N ASP A 458 -19.02 -8.58 -9.47
CA ASP A 458 -20.16 -7.75 -9.86
C ASP A 458 -20.29 -7.63 -11.40
N GLY A 459 -19.45 -8.38 -12.14
CA GLY A 459 -19.39 -8.39 -13.61
C GLY A 459 -18.68 -7.18 -14.23
N LYS A 460 -18.03 -6.34 -13.42
CA LYS A 460 -17.27 -5.20 -13.91
C LYS A 460 -15.98 -5.67 -14.59
N VAL A 461 -15.79 -5.23 -15.83
CA VAL A 461 -14.61 -5.52 -16.63
C VAL A 461 -13.52 -4.47 -16.40
N SER A 462 -12.30 -4.91 -16.14
CA SER A 462 -11.11 -4.05 -16.01
C SER A 462 -10.01 -4.55 -16.93
N SER A 463 -9.31 -3.66 -17.63
CA SER A 463 -8.14 -4.03 -18.42
C SER A 463 -6.94 -4.29 -17.53
N LEU A 464 -6.27 -5.43 -17.75
CA LEU A 464 -4.93 -5.70 -17.20
C LEU A 464 -3.83 -5.38 -18.21
N GLY A 465 -4.20 -4.98 -19.43
CA GLY A 465 -3.27 -4.84 -20.55
C GLY A 465 -2.82 -6.20 -21.08
N GLY A 466 -1.53 -6.35 -21.33
CA GLY A 466 -0.91 -7.58 -21.82
C GLY A 466 -0.21 -7.39 -23.15
N LYS A 467 0.58 -8.38 -23.52
CA LYS A 467 1.31 -8.42 -24.79
C LYS A 467 1.24 -9.81 -25.40
N MET A 468 1.13 -9.87 -26.72
CA MET A 468 1.21 -11.12 -27.44
C MET A 468 2.63 -11.69 -27.36
N LYS A 469 2.77 -12.95 -26.92
CA LYS A 469 4.02 -13.66 -26.80
C LYS A 469 3.79 -15.17 -27.06
N ASN A 470 4.50 -15.73 -28.01
CA ASN A 470 4.40 -17.15 -28.36
C ASN A 470 2.95 -17.62 -28.60
N GLY A 471 2.13 -16.81 -29.27
CA GLY A 471 0.74 -17.13 -29.59
C GLY A 471 -0.25 -17.02 -28.44
N CYS A 472 0.17 -16.51 -27.28
CA CYS A 472 -0.69 -16.21 -26.13
C CYS A 472 -0.57 -14.72 -25.72
N MET A 473 -1.66 -14.15 -25.27
CA MET A 473 -1.61 -12.90 -24.51
C MET A 473 -1.04 -13.18 -23.12
N GLU A 474 -0.05 -12.40 -22.70
CA GLU A 474 0.62 -12.54 -21.40
C GLU A 474 0.53 -11.24 -20.58
N VAL A 475 0.21 -11.36 -19.29
CA VAL A 475 0.22 -10.24 -18.32
C VAL A 475 0.71 -10.69 -16.96
N ASN A 476 1.36 -9.78 -16.22
CA ASN A 476 1.73 -9.97 -14.81
C ASN A 476 0.76 -9.20 -13.91
N THR A 477 0.04 -9.91 -13.04
CA THR A 477 -0.99 -9.34 -12.18
C THR A 477 -0.88 -9.81 -10.72
N TYR A 478 -1.47 -9.06 -9.79
CA TYR A 478 -1.74 -9.49 -8.42
C TYR A 478 -3.19 -9.96 -8.22
N THR A 479 -4.06 -9.70 -9.17
CA THR A 479 -5.51 -9.85 -9.03
C THR A 479 -5.91 -11.24 -9.46
N MET A 480 -6.49 -12.03 -8.57
CA MET A 480 -7.21 -13.26 -8.89
C MET A 480 -8.66 -12.96 -9.30
N GLY A 481 -9.33 -13.92 -9.92
CA GLY A 481 -10.70 -13.80 -10.40
C GLY A 481 -10.93 -14.38 -11.77
N GLU A 482 -11.85 -13.84 -12.55
CA GLU A 482 -12.13 -14.28 -13.91
C GLU A 482 -11.34 -13.47 -14.94
N TYR A 483 -10.81 -14.16 -15.96
CA TYR A 483 -9.99 -13.57 -17.01
C TYR A 483 -10.51 -13.96 -18.39
N THR A 484 -10.40 -13.03 -19.35
CA THR A 484 -10.65 -13.29 -20.76
C THR A 484 -9.83 -12.35 -21.64
N ILE A 485 -9.78 -12.63 -22.92
CA ILE A 485 -9.24 -11.67 -23.89
C ILE A 485 -10.40 -10.87 -24.49
N LYS A 486 -10.22 -9.56 -24.56
CA LYS A 486 -11.12 -8.63 -25.25
C LYS A 486 -10.33 -7.79 -26.26
N VAL A 487 -11.05 -7.16 -27.19
CA VAL A 487 -10.49 -6.20 -28.15
C VAL A 487 -10.95 -4.79 -27.80
N ASP A 488 -10.02 -3.85 -27.79
CA ASP A 488 -10.34 -2.43 -27.69
C ASP A 488 -10.22 -1.78 -29.08
N SER A 489 -11.35 -1.42 -29.66
CA SER A 489 -11.43 -0.77 -30.97
C SER A 489 -11.86 0.69 -30.91
N VAL A 490 -11.99 1.24 -29.69
CA VAL A 490 -12.51 2.58 -29.46
C VAL A 490 -11.35 3.52 -29.12
N ALA A 491 -11.17 4.58 -29.90
CA ALA A 491 -10.14 5.57 -29.61
C ALA A 491 -10.53 6.45 -28.43
N PRO A 492 -9.53 6.98 -27.67
CA PRO A 492 -9.76 7.89 -26.55
C PRO A 492 -10.63 9.09 -26.92
N THR A 493 -11.28 9.68 -25.95
CA THR A 493 -11.99 10.94 -26.12
C THR A 493 -11.10 12.12 -25.75
N VAL A 494 -11.21 13.22 -26.51
CA VAL A 494 -10.50 14.49 -26.24
C VAL A 494 -11.45 15.65 -26.47
N LYS A 495 -11.66 16.52 -25.46
CA LYS A 495 -12.55 17.70 -25.56
C LYS A 495 -11.90 18.89 -24.86
N ALA A 496 -11.88 20.07 -25.50
CA ALA A 496 -11.53 21.32 -24.82
C ALA A 496 -12.56 21.60 -23.71
N SER A 497 -12.11 22.08 -22.54
CA SER A 497 -12.96 22.25 -21.36
C SER A 497 -13.11 23.69 -20.88
N ASN A 498 -12.20 24.61 -21.23
CA ASN A 498 -12.24 26.01 -20.79
C ASN A 498 -12.20 27.03 -21.93
N PHE A 499 -12.27 26.58 -23.19
CA PHE A 499 -12.33 27.42 -24.37
C PHE A 499 -13.06 26.71 -25.53
N LYS A 500 -13.42 27.47 -26.57
CA LYS A 500 -14.02 26.97 -27.82
C LYS A 500 -13.09 27.24 -29.01
N ASP A 501 -13.33 26.58 -30.14
CA ASP A 501 -12.59 26.81 -31.39
C ASP A 501 -12.74 28.27 -31.85
N GLY A 502 -11.62 28.90 -32.23
CA GLY A 502 -11.55 30.31 -32.62
C GLY A 502 -11.64 31.33 -31.48
N GLN A 503 -11.81 30.92 -30.23
CA GLN A 503 -11.99 31.81 -29.10
C GLN A 503 -10.70 32.52 -28.71
N SER A 504 -10.84 33.81 -28.23
CA SER A 504 -9.74 34.48 -27.52
C SER A 504 -9.51 33.86 -26.16
N VAL A 505 -8.25 33.56 -25.88
CA VAL A 505 -7.80 32.94 -24.62
C VAL A 505 -6.84 33.86 -23.84
N SER A 506 -6.73 35.13 -24.20
CA SER A 506 -5.82 36.11 -23.60
C SER A 506 -6.05 36.34 -22.09
N THR A 507 -7.25 36.05 -21.58
CA THR A 507 -7.60 36.15 -20.15
C THR A 507 -7.39 34.84 -19.39
N LEU A 508 -7.09 33.75 -20.09
CA LEU A 508 -6.84 32.46 -19.48
C LEU A 508 -5.36 32.33 -19.09
N LYS A 509 -5.05 31.39 -18.18
CA LYS A 509 -3.70 31.01 -17.79
C LYS A 509 -3.25 29.70 -18.41
N SER A 510 -4.18 28.92 -18.96
CA SER A 510 -3.93 27.58 -19.52
C SER A 510 -4.99 27.17 -20.51
N LEU A 511 -4.64 26.31 -21.47
CA LEU A 511 -5.58 25.52 -22.25
C LEU A 511 -5.84 24.20 -21.53
N ARG A 512 -7.11 23.82 -21.38
CA ARG A 512 -7.52 22.61 -20.64
C ARG A 512 -8.36 21.69 -21.51
N PHE A 513 -8.06 20.38 -21.41
CA PHE A 513 -8.73 19.32 -22.15
C PHE A 513 -9.16 18.21 -21.20
N LYS A 514 -10.38 17.74 -21.33
CA LYS A 514 -10.80 16.45 -20.75
C LYS A 514 -10.40 15.35 -21.71
N ILE A 515 -9.65 14.37 -21.18
CA ILE A 515 -9.24 13.18 -21.93
C ILE A 515 -9.64 11.92 -21.13
N SER A 516 -10.21 10.94 -21.79
CA SER A 516 -10.57 9.67 -21.16
C SER A 516 -10.56 8.53 -22.17
N ASP A 517 -10.41 7.34 -21.64
CA ASP A 517 -10.58 6.09 -22.38
C ASP A 517 -11.35 5.10 -21.50
N ASP A 518 -12.21 4.29 -22.12
CA ASP A 518 -13.16 3.46 -21.40
C ASP A 518 -12.60 2.06 -21.09
N MET A 519 -11.57 1.61 -21.82
CA MET A 519 -11.09 0.23 -21.76
C MET A 519 -9.63 0.09 -21.33
N THR A 520 -8.69 0.52 -22.17
CA THR A 520 -7.26 0.27 -21.95
C THR A 520 -6.53 1.45 -21.32
N GLY A 521 -7.25 2.56 -21.13
CA GLY A 521 -6.75 3.77 -20.45
C GLY A 521 -5.85 4.62 -21.36
N ILE A 522 -5.38 5.75 -20.83
CA ILE A 522 -4.52 6.68 -21.55
C ILE A 522 -3.06 6.27 -21.39
N GLU A 523 -2.39 5.97 -22.53
CA GLU A 523 -0.96 5.62 -22.55
C GLU A 523 -0.09 6.85 -22.87
N THR A 524 -0.44 7.62 -23.93
CA THR A 524 0.32 8.82 -24.30
C THR A 524 -0.60 10.00 -24.60
N TYR A 525 -0.06 11.20 -24.38
CA TYR A 525 -0.75 12.46 -24.67
C TYR A 525 0.25 13.56 -25.00
N ASP A 526 -0.01 14.31 -26.09
CA ASP A 526 0.82 15.41 -26.53
C ASP A 526 -0.03 16.61 -26.94
N ILE A 527 0.49 17.82 -26.63
CA ILE A 527 -0.08 19.10 -27.10
C ILE A 527 0.95 19.80 -27.97
N TYR A 528 0.48 20.35 -29.10
CA TYR A 528 1.28 21.16 -30.01
C TYR A 528 0.61 22.50 -30.27
N LEU A 529 1.41 23.57 -30.31
CA LEU A 529 1.02 24.88 -30.82
C LEU A 529 1.80 25.14 -32.11
N ASP A 530 1.10 25.39 -33.22
CA ASP A 530 1.70 25.56 -34.56
C ASP A 530 2.75 24.47 -34.88
N ASP A 531 2.40 23.21 -34.60
CA ASP A 531 3.22 22.01 -34.70
C ASP A 531 4.46 21.95 -33.78
N VAL A 532 4.65 22.93 -32.89
CA VAL A 532 5.68 22.91 -31.85
C VAL A 532 5.13 22.22 -30.60
N TRP A 533 5.81 21.18 -30.12
CA TRP A 533 5.43 20.51 -28.88
C TRP A 533 5.50 21.48 -27.68
N VAL A 534 4.47 21.43 -26.83
CA VAL A 534 4.40 22.19 -25.58
C VAL A 534 4.12 21.25 -24.41
N LEU A 535 4.51 21.67 -23.19
CA LEU A 535 4.42 20.84 -22.00
C LEU A 535 2.96 20.62 -21.57
N GLY A 536 2.36 19.53 -22.04
CA GLY A 536 1.07 19.05 -21.55
C GLY A 536 1.22 18.36 -20.20
N GLN A 537 0.60 18.91 -19.17
CA GLN A 537 0.56 18.34 -17.83
C GLN A 537 -0.72 17.51 -17.68
N TYR A 538 -0.61 16.29 -17.14
CA TYR A 538 -1.76 15.40 -16.98
C TYR A 538 -2.09 15.14 -15.52
N ASP A 539 -3.31 15.49 -15.13
CA ASP A 539 -3.92 15.13 -13.84
C ASP A 539 -4.87 13.95 -14.09
N ALA A 540 -4.37 12.74 -13.86
CA ALA A 540 -5.08 11.51 -14.20
C ALA A 540 -6.37 11.34 -13.38
N LYS A 541 -6.37 11.68 -12.09
CA LYS A 541 -7.53 11.55 -11.20
C LYS A 541 -8.71 12.44 -11.61
N ASN A 542 -8.41 13.58 -12.28
CA ASN A 542 -9.41 14.50 -12.80
C ASN A 542 -9.61 14.34 -14.32
N ALA A 543 -8.97 13.37 -14.97
CA ALA A 543 -8.99 13.18 -16.42
C ALA A 543 -8.68 14.49 -17.18
N LEU A 544 -7.74 15.31 -16.68
CA LEU A 544 -7.45 16.66 -17.13
C LEU A 544 -6.04 16.78 -17.69
N LEU A 545 -5.94 17.02 -18.98
CA LEU A 545 -4.71 17.42 -19.65
C LEU A 545 -4.72 18.94 -19.83
N TYR A 546 -3.63 19.63 -19.47
CA TYR A 546 -3.58 21.08 -19.59
C TYR A 546 -2.18 21.57 -19.95
N TYR A 547 -2.12 22.72 -20.67
CA TYR A 547 -0.92 23.46 -20.97
C TYR A 547 -1.00 24.81 -20.29
N GLU A 548 -0.10 25.09 -19.34
CA GLU A 548 0.08 26.41 -18.75
C GLU A 548 0.85 27.29 -19.70
N PHE A 549 0.36 28.54 -19.92
CA PHE A 549 0.96 29.45 -20.87
C PHE A 549 2.39 29.81 -20.47
N ASP A 550 3.27 29.69 -21.44
CA ASP A 550 4.68 30.10 -21.36
C ASP A 550 5.10 30.81 -22.66
N GLU A 551 6.40 30.92 -22.90
CA GLU A 551 6.95 31.58 -24.07
C GLU A 551 6.62 30.96 -25.43
N LYS A 552 5.96 29.81 -25.46
CA LYS A 552 5.59 29.10 -26.70
C LYS A 552 4.26 29.56 -27.30
N ILE A 553 3.34 30.09 -26.48
CA ILE A 553 2.12 30.68 -27.04
C ILE A 553 2.44 32.05 -27.60
N LYS A 554 1.98 32.35 -28.83
CA LYS A 554 2.27 33.59 -29.54
C LYS A 554 1.05 34.50 -29.57
N LYS A 555 1.29 35.80 -29.61
CA LYS A 555 0.20 36.76 -29.89
C LYS A 555 -0.43 36.48 -31.26
N GLY A 556 -1.76 36.57 -31.32
CA GLY A 556 -2.56 36.26 -32.50
C GLY A 556 -3.04 34.80 -32.51
N THR A 557 -3.29 34.29 -33.70
CA THR A 557 -3.86 32.95 -33.88
C THR A 557 -2.79 31.86 -33.68
N ASN A 558 -3.11 30.87 -32.83
CA ASN A 558 -2.31 29.65 -32.61
C ASN A 558 -3.14 28.42 -33.01
N ASN A 559 -2.58 27.51 -33.80
CA ASN A 559 -3.19 26.22 -34.11
C ASN A 559 -2.86 25.22 -33.02
N VAL A 560 -3.87 24.73 -32.32
CA VAL A 560 -3.75 23.76 -31.24
C VAL A 560 -4.01 22.36 -31.79
N LYS A 561 -3.07 21.43 -31.56
CA LYS A 561 -3.24 20.01 -31.88
C LYS A 561 -2.99 19.19 -30.63
N VAL A 562 -3.97 18.37 -30.23
CA VAL A 562 -3.86 17.42 -29.11
C VAL A 562 -3.94 16.02 -29.66
N VAL A 563 -2.99 15.17 -29.30
CA VAL A 563 -2.93 13.76 -29.70
C VAL A 563 -2.96 12.91 -28.46
N VAL A 564 -3.90 11.97 -28.38
CA VAL A 564 -4.01 11.04 -27.25
C VAL A 564 -4.08 9.62 -27.79
N THR A 565 -3.35 8.71 -27.15
CA THR A 565 -3.30 7.28 -27.54
C THR A 565 -3.61 6.43 -26.32
N ASP A 566 -4.40 5.37 -26.50
CA ASP A 566 -4.73 4.39 -25.45
C ASP A 566 -3.68 3.28 -25.30
N GLY A 567 -3.93 2.32 -24.40
CA GLY A 567 -3.02 1.23 -24.05
C GLY A 567 -2.80 0.19 -25.15
N VAL A 568 -3.62 0.15 -26.20
CA VAL A 568 -3.48 -0.76 -27.36
C VAL A 568 -3.15 -0.03 -28.66
N GLY A 569 -3.00 1.31 -28.62
CA GLY A 569 -2.54 2.13 -29.73
C GLY A 569 -3.62 2.82 -30.56
N ASN A 570 -4.93 2.75 -30.18
CA ASN A 570 -5.94 3.58 -30.84
C ASN A 570 -5.67 5.07 -30.52
N LYS A 571 -5.86 5.92 -31.53
CA LYS A 571 -5.41 7.32 -31.46
C LYS A 571 -6.54 8.29 -31.79
N LYS A 572 -6.64 9.35 -30.96
CA LYS A 572 -7.49 10.51 -31.22
C LYS A 572 -6.67 11.76 -31.39
N THR A 573 -6.98 12.53 -32.44
CA THR A 573 -6.40 13.86 -32.67
C THR A 573 -7.50 14.91 -32.65
N LEU A 574 -7.34 15.94 -31.80
CA LEU A 574 -8.18 17.14 -31.79
C LEU A 574 -7.37 18.28 -32.38
N LYS A 575 -7.96 19.03 -33.34
CA LYS A 575 -7.37 20.26 -33.90
C LYS A 575 -8.33 21.42 -33.66
N MET A 576 -7.81 22.53 -33.18
CA MET A 576 -8.56 23.77 -32.85
C MET A 576 -7.67 24.99 -33.12
N LYS A 577 -8.29 26.17 -33.12
CA LYS A 577 -7.59 27.46 -33.17
C LYS A 577 -7.92 28.25 -31.90
N VAL A 578 -6.98 29.05 -31.43
CA VAL A 578 -7.17 30.02 -30.34
C VAL A 578 -6.49 31.32 -30.69
N VAL A 579 -7.00 32.43 -30.17
CA VAL A 579 -6.39 33.76 -30.32
C VAL A 579 -5.86 34.22 -28.97
N TYR A 580 -4.53 34.45 -28.87
CA TYR A 580 -3.87 34.86 -27.62
C TYR A 580 -3.40 36.32 -27.70
#